data_3e8259259633659e6c55fb91b023df11
#
_entry.id   3e8259259633659e6c55fb91b023df11
#
_cell.length_a   1.000
_cell.length_b   1.000
_cell.length_c   1.000
_cell.angle_alpha   90.00
_cell.angle_beta   90.00
_cell.angle_gamma   90.00
#
_symmetry.space_group_name_H-M   'P 1'
#
loop_
_entity.id
_entity.type
_entity.pdbx_description
1 polymer ?
#
loop_
_entity_poly.entity_id
_entity_poly.type
_entity_poly.pdbx_seq_one_letter_code
_entity_poly.pdbx_strand_id
1 'polypeptide(L)'
;MSTITSTPSTPLASPEVYRFTVDEYERMAGVLDGSRVELIDGYLVRKMPKKPPHIWAVMCLVETIPSLLPPGWTWRKEDPVRIPAFDEPEPDLAVLRGSAEAYRGRIPTASDVVWLVEVAETTLARDRGEKLTAYAKGGIAVYWIVNLVDRQVEVYTGPGSDGYTSRVDYIAGQHVPVVIEGVEVGRIAVSDMLS
;
A
#
# COMPACT_ATOMS: atom_id res chain seq x y z
N MET A 1 17.85 -49.94 -24.19
CA MET A 1 16.90 -48.88 -23.85
C MET A 1 16.94 -48.67 -22.34
N SER A 2 17.63 -47.61 -21.87
CA SER A 2 17.72 -47.31 -20.42
C SER A 2 16.62 -46.31 -20.08
N THR A 3 15.71 -46.72 -19.22
CA THR A 3 14.65 -45.88 -18.65
C THR A 3 15.25 -45.02 -17.57
N ILE A 4 15.28 -43.69 -17.79
CA ILE A 4 15.64 -42.71 -16.77
C ILE A 4 14.42 -42.54 -15.86
N THR A 5 14.50 -43.07 -14.65
CA THR A 5 13.48 -42.84 -13.61
C THR A 5 13.78 -41.45 -12.97
N SER A 6 12.95 -40.47 -13.27
CA SER A 6 13.04 -39.14 -12.59
C SER A 6 12.49 -39.33 -11.17
N THR A 7 13.34 -39.11 -10.17
CA THR A 7 12.95 -38.97 -8.78
C THR A 7 12.09 -37.73 -8.61
N PRO A 8 10.90 -37.76 -8.02
CA PRO A 8 10.15 -36.56 -7.73
C PRO A 8 10.89 -35.75 -6.68
N SER A 9 11.25 -34.49 -7.01
CA SER A 9 11.77 -33.54 -6.05
C SER A 9 10.68 -33.22 -5.03
N THR A 10 10.89 -33.55 -3.77
CA THR A 10 10.04 -33.10 -2.67
C THR A 10 10.05 -31.56 -2.65
N PRO A 11 8.88 -30.89 -2.66
CA PRO A 11 8.87 -29.43 -2.50
C PRO A 11 9.51 -29.09 -1.16
N LEU A 12 10.43 -28.12 -1.16
CA LEU A 12 10.97 -27.54 0.08
C LEU A 12 9.81 -27.06 0.94
N ALA A 13 9.70 -27.56 2.15
CA ALA A 13 8.66 -27.17 3.08
C ALA A 13 8.78 -25.68 3.40
N SER A 14 7.67 -24.96 3.32
CA SER A 14 7.51 -23.53 3.58
C SER A 14 8.13 -22.97 4.90
N PRO A 15 8.45 -23.79 5.94
CA PRO A 15 9.00 -23.27 7.20
C PRO A 15 10.47 -22.85 7.18
N GLU A 16 11.19 -23.04 6.08
CA GLU A 16 12.64 -22.76 6.01
C GLU A 16 13.00 -21.37 5.44
N VAL A 17 12.00 -20.58 5.03
CA VAL A 17 12.25 -19.25 4.49
C VAL A 17 12.32 -18.25 5.64
N TYR A 18 13.47 -17.56 5.76
CA TYR A 18 13.66 -16.53 6.79
C TYR A 18 12.81 -15.30 6.51
N ARG A 19 12.14 -14.76 7.53
CA ARG A 19 11.35 -13.54 7.47
C ARG A 19 12.08 -12.44 8.24
N PHE A 20 12.39 -11.36 7.57
CA PHE A 20 13.01 -10.19 8.18
C PHE A 20 12.00 -9.39 9.00
N THR A 21 12.40 -8.99 10.18
CA THR A 21 11.67 -7.96 10.93
C THR A 21 11.96 -6.58 10.33
N VAL A 22 11.11 -5.59 10.61
CA VAL A 22 11.32 -4.20 10.20
C VAL A 22 12.67 -3.68 10.75
N ASP A 23 13.01 -3.99 12.01
CA ASP A 23 14.28 -3.56 12.60
C ASP A 23 15.51 -4.17 11.89
N GLU A 24 15.41 -5.39 11.38
CA GLU A 24 16.49 -6.01 10.58
C GLU A 24 16.59 -5.38 9.21
N TYR A 25 15.43 -5.12 8.57
CA TYR A 25 15.36 -4.46 7.28
C TYR A 25 15.97 -3.06 7.31
N GLU A 26 15.60 -2.23 8.29
CA GLU A 26 16.15 -0.88 8.47
C GLU A 26 17.68 -0.92 8.70
N ARG A 27 18.20 -1.91 9.44
CA ARG A 27 19.67 -2.07 9.61
C ARG A 27 20.39 -2.44 8.32
N MET A 28 19.69 -3.03 7.36
CA MET A 28 20.24 -3.37 6.05
C MET A 28 20.16 -2.20 5.04
N ALA A 29 19.54 -1.08 5.38
CA ALA A 29 19.33 0.06 4.46
C ALA A 29 20.63 0.57 3.80
N GLY A 30 21.79 0.45 4.48
CA GLY A 30 23.09 0.80 3.91
C GLY A 30 23.65 -0.18 2.87
N VAL A 31 23.07 -1.37 2.74
CA VAL A 31 23.52 -2.45 1.82
C VAL A 31 22.48 -2.71 0.74
N LEU A 32 21.19 -2.51 1.07
CA LEU A 32 20.09 -2.68 0.14
C LEU A 32 19.89 -1.39 -0.66
N ASP A 33 19.66 -1.53 -1.96
CA ASP A 33 19.10 -0.45 -2.74
C ASP A 33 17.61 -0.30 -2.39
N GLY A 34 17.31 0.45 -1.32
CA GLY A 34 15.95 0.68 -0.81
C GLY A 34 15.01 1.29 -1.85
N SER A 35 15.54 1.90 -2.94
CA SER A 35 14.70 2.36 -4.05
C SER A 35 14.08 1.21 -4.86
N ARG A 36 14.56 -0.02 -4.68
CA ARG A 36 14.17 -1.20 -5.48
C ARG A 36 13.36 -2.23 -4.74
N VAL A 37 13.30 -2.17 -3.41
CA VAL A 37 12.60 -3.16 -2.58
C VAL A 37 11.80 -2.49 -1.48
N GLU A 38 10.76 -3.18 -1.03
CA GLU A 38 9.97 -2.90 0.16
C GLU A 38 9.87 -4.18 0.99
N LEU A 39 9.57 -4.09 2.28
CA LEU A 39 9.37 -5.24 3.15
C LEU A 39 7.88 -5.55 3.27
N ILE A 40 7.46 -6.75 2.83
CA ILE A 40 6.08 -7.22 2.92
C ILE A 40 6.07 -8.62 3.51
N ASP A 41 5.34 -8.81 4.60
CA ASP A 41 5.25 -10.07 5.35
C ASP A 41 6.63 -10.68 5.66
N GLY A 42 7.63 -9.82 5.90
CA GLY A 42 9.01 -10.22 6.18
C GLY A 42 9.84 -10.58 4.94
N TYR A 43 9.32 -10.41 3.74
CA TYR A 43 10.04 -10.67 2.49
C TYR A 43 10.46 -9.37 1.80
N LEU A 44 11.67 -9.38 1.22
CA LEU A 44 12.13 -8.30 0.36
C LEU A 44 11.46 -8.42 -1.01
N VAL A 45 10.51 -7.53 -1.26
CA VAL A 45 9.70 -7.52 -2.46
C VAL A 45 10.19 -6.45 -3.42
N ARG A 46 10.45 -6.83 -4.68
CA ARG A 46 10.91 -5.88 -5.69
C ARG A 46 9.77 -4.94 -6.10
N LYS A 47 10.05 -3.63 -6.09
CA LYS A 47 9.16 -2.61 -6.63
C LYS A 47 9.10 -2.71 -8.15
N MET A 48 7.91 -2.55 -8.71
CA MET A 48 7.71 -2.59 -10.15
C MET A 48 7.90 -1.21 -10.78
N PRO A 49 8.45 -1.12 -12.00
CA PRO A 49 8.53 0.13 -12.74
C PRO A 49 7.14 0.73 -12.97
N LYS A 50 7.02 2.03 -12.76
CA LYS A 50 5.78 2.79 -12.97
C LYS A 50 5.58 3.10 -14.45
N LYS A 51 4.37 2.88 -14.94
CA LYS A 51 3.97 3.22 -16.32
C LYS A 51 3.17 4.53 -16.35
N PRO A 52 2.99 5.15 -17.52
CA PRO A 52 2.29 6.43 -17.65
C PRO A 52 0.91 6.49 -16.98
N PRO A 53 0.00 5.47 -17.08
CA PRO A 53 -1.28 5.52 -16.41
C PRO A 53 -1.16 5.58 -14.88
N HIS A 54 -0.22 4.82 -14.29
CA HIS A 54 0.05 4.86 -12.86
C HIS A 54 0.55 6.24 -12.44
N ILE A 55 1.52 6.81 -13.19
CA ILE A 55 2.08 8.14 -12.89
C ILE A 55 0.97 9.20 -12.93
N TRP A 56 0.06 9.13 -13.91
CA TRP A 56 -1.08 10.02 -14.03
C TRP A 56 -1.98 9.96 -12.81
N ALA A 57 -2.42 8.75 -12.42
CA ALA A 57 -3.30 8.57 -11.27
C ALA A 57 -2.69 9.10 -9.96
N VAL A 58 -1.40 8.81 -9.72
CA VAL A 58 -0.67 9.35 -8.54
C VAL A 58 -0.59 10.86 -8.60
N MET A 59 -0.33 11.45 -9.78
CA MET A 59 -0.27 12.90 -9.95
C MET A 59 -1.61 13.56 -9.62
N CYS A 60 -2.72 13.03 -10.13
CA CYS A 60 -4.07 13.54 -9.81
C CYS A 60 -4.36 13.49 -8.30
N LEU A 61 -3.98 12.41 -7.62
CA LEU A 61 -4.14 12.29 -6.17
C LEU A 61 -3.31 13.35 -5.43
N VAL A 62 -2.04 13.50 -5.80
CA VAL A 62 -1.10 14.46 -5.17
C VAL A 62 -1.54 15.92 -5.38
N GLU A 63 -2.17 16.24 -6.50
CA GLU A 63 -2.69 17.59 -6.76
C GLU A 63 -4.00 17.86 -6.01
N THR A 64 -4.84 16.84 -5.87
CA THR A 64 -6.20 17.01 -5.31
C THR A 64 -6.23 16.91 -3.78
N ILE A 65 -5.59 15.89 -3.21
CA ILE A 65 -5.70 15.55 -1.79
C ILE A 65 -5.27 16.69 -0.86
N PRO A 66 -4.14 17.40 -1.09
CA PRO A 66 -3.73 18.47 -0.19
C PRO A 66 -4.79 19.56 0.02
N SER A 67 -5.61 19.84 -1.00
CA SER A 67 -6.68 20.84 -0.94
C SER A 67 -7.90 20.37 -0.13
N LEU A 68 -8.05 19.07 0.07
CA LEU A 68 -9.16 18.46 0.82
C LEU A 68 -8.80 18.23 2.30
N LEU A 69 -7.51 18.22 2.65
CA LEU A 69 -7.08 17.93 4.01
C LEU A 69 -7.38 19.08 4.96
N PRO A 70 -8.11 18.84 6.06
CA PRO A 70 -8.27 19.84 7.11
C PRO A 70 -6.93 20.16 7.81
N PRO A 71 -6.83 21.28 8.56
CA PRO A 71 -5.69 21.52 9.43
C PRO A 71 -5.45 20.37 10.40
N GLY A 72 -4.17 20.03 10.64
CA GLY A 72 -3.79 18.91 11.51
C GLY A 72 -3.54 17.60 10.77
N TRP A 73 -3.58 17.61 9.45
CA TRP A 73 -3.26 16.47 8.60
C TRP A 73 -2.16 16.82 7.62
N THR A 74 -1.36 15.82 7.26
CA THR A 74 -0.34 15.91 6.21
C THR A 74 -0.41 14.67 5.33
N TRP A 75 0.36 14.66 4.25
CA TRP A 75 0.41 13.54 3.33
C TRP A 75 1.84 13.26 2.89
N ARG A 76 2.08 12.05 2.45
CA ARG A 76 3.34 11.59 1.86
C ARG A 76 3.08 10.78 0.61
N LYS A 77 4.03 10.83 -0.31
CA LYS A 77 4.02 10.09 -1.57
C LYS A 77 5.21 9.16 -1.62
N GLU A 78 4.92 7.87 -1.82
CA GLU A 78 5.97 6.88 -2.07
C GLU A 78 7.04 6.82 -0.96
N ASP A 79 6.63 7.12 0.24
CA ASP A 79 7.47 7.05 1.45
C ASP A 79 7.08 5.83 2.30
N PRO A 80 8.03 5.21 3.01
CA PRO A 80 7.76 4.03 3.82
C PRO A 80 6.79 4.32 4.96
N VAL A 81 6.01 3.29 5.31
CA VAL A 81 5.16 3.23 6.50
C VAL A 81 5.53 1.98 7.29
N ARG A 82 5.95 2.17 8.55
CA ARG A 82 6.34 1.08 9.43
C ARG A 82 5.11 0.40 10.05
N ILE A 83 4.91 -0.87 9.75
CA ILE A 83 3.86 -1.73 10.31
C ILE A 83 4.55 -2.91 11.02
N PRO A 84 4.75 -2.87 12.34
CA PRO A 84 5.41 -3.96 13.05
C PRO A 84 4.60 -5.27 12.97
N ALA A 85 5.27 -6.43 12.94
CA ALA A 85 6.71 -6.67 13.07
C ALA A 85 7.42 -6.86 11.72
N PHE A 86 6.68 -7.08 10.60
CA PHE A 86 7.23 -7.67 9.38
C PHE A 86 6.93 -6.87 8.11
N ASP A 87 6.36 -5.67 8.22
CA ASP A 87 5.94 -4.90 7.07
C ASP A 87 6.45 -3.45 7.11
N GLU A 88 7.08 -3.01 6.03
CA GLU A 88 7.43 -1.62 5.75
C GLU A 88 7.19 -1.33 4.27
N PRO A 89 5.92 -1.28 3.85
CA PRO A 89 5.53 -0.93 2.50
C PRO A 89 5.77 0.55 2.20
N GLU A 90 5.85 0.88 0.90
CA GLU A 90 5.85 2.24 0.40
C GLU A 90 4.58 2.50 -0.42
N PRO A 91 3.49 2.94 0.22
CA PRO A 91 2.25 3.23 -0.50
C PRO A 91 2.44 4.41 -1.47
N ASP A 92 1.68 4.41 -2.57
CA ASP A 92 1.72 5.51 -3.54
C ASP A 92 1.31 6.85 -2.91
N LEU A 93 0.40 6.82 -1.91
CA LEU A 93 0.05 7.96 -1.08
C LEU A 93 -0.40 7.52 0.31
N ALA A 94 0.03 8.25 1.35
CA ALA A 94 -0.41 8.10 2.73
C ALA A 94 -0.86 9.45 3.30
N VAL A 95 -2.01 9.47 3.99
CA VAL A 95 -2.47 10.62 4.78
C VAL A 95 -2.22 10.33 6.25
N LEU A 96 -1.56 11.28 6.91
CA LEU A 96 -1.00 11.14 8.25
C LEU A 96 -1.57 12.18 9.21
N ARG A 97 -1.64 11.82 10.49
CA ARG A 97 -1.98 12.74 11.57
C ARG A 97 -0.83 13.72 11.82
N GLY A 98 -1.17 14.96 12.14
CA GLY A 98 -0.19 15.99 12.50
C GLY A 98 0.42 16.71 11.30
N SER A 99 1.45 17.52 11.57
CA SER A 99 2.16 18.27 10.55
C SER A 99 3.33 17.49 9.96
N ALA A 100 3.82 17.91 8.80
CA ALA A 100 4.98 17.31 8.14
C ALA A 100 6.25 17.33 9.02
N GLU A 101 6.39 18.36 9.88
CA GLU A 101 7.52 18.46 10.83
C GLU A 101 7.57 17.32 11.82
N ALA A 102 6.43 16.75 12.21
CA ALA A 102 6.38 15.63 13.16
C ALA A 102 7.09 14.37 12.62
N TYR A 103 7.32 14.33 11.31
CA TYR A 103 7.93 13.18 10.61
C TYR A 103 9.32 13.49 10.02
N ARG A 104 9.92 14.65 10.34
CA ARG A 104 11.21 15.04 9.79
C ARG A 104 12.35 14.07 10.14
N GLY A 105 12.29 13.40 11.27
CA GLY A 105 13.35 12.51 11.78
C GLY A 105 12.91 11.07 12.01
N ARG A 106 11.72 10.67 11.52
CA ARG A 106 11.23 9.31 11.69
C ARG A 106 10.35 8.84 10.53
N ILE A 107 10.29 7.54 10.33
CA ILE A 107 9.32 6.88 9.47
C ILE A 107 7.97 6.87 10.21
N PRO A 108 6.84 7.22 9.55
CA PRO A 108 5.51 7.06 10.12
C PRO A 108 5.21 5.60 10.45
N THR A 109 4.53 5.36 11.55
CA THR A 109 3.98 4.04 11.89
C THR A 109 2.53 3.91 11.45
N ALA A 110 1.99 2.70 11.44
CA ALA A 110 0.59 2.46 11.10
C ALA A 110 -0.39 3.32 11.94
N SER A 111 -0.07 3.59 13.21
CA SER A 111 -0.90 4.44 14.09
C SER A 111 -0.94 5.91 13.69
N ASP A 112 0.04 6.38 12.92
CA ASP A 112 0.06 7.74 12.37
C ASP A 112 -0.83 7.87 11.13
N VAL A 113 -1.10 6.76 10.44
CA VAL A 113 -1.81 6.72 9.17
C VAL A 113 -3.32 6.63 9.37
N VAL A 114 -4.08 7.42 8.63
CA VAL A 114 -5.55 7.33 8.61
C VAL A 114 -6.09 6.80 7.30
N TRP A 115 -5.36 6.98 6.23
CA TRP A 115 -5.76 6.57 4.90
C TRP A 115 -4.54 6.29 4.03
N LEU A 116 -4.59 5.20 3.27
CA LEU A 116 -3.60 4.81 2.27
C LEU A 116 -4.23 4.65 0.89
N VAL A 117 -3.42 4.91 -0.13
CA VAL A 117 -3.77 4.65 -1.53
C VAL A 117 -2.63 3.91 -2.22
N GLU A 118 -2.99 2.84 -2.91
CA GLU A 118 -2.14 2.17 -3.91
C GLU A 118 -2.76 2.34 -5.30
N VAL A 119 -1.93 2.55 -6.30
CA VAL A 119 -2.34 2.60 -7.70
C VAL A 119 -1.89 1.32 -8.39
N ALA A 120 -2.83 0.45 -8.69
CA ALA A 120 -2.58 -0.92 -9.13
C ALA A 120 -2.75 -1.10 -10.64
N GLU A 121 -1.70 -1.51 -11.33
CA GLU A 121 -1.76 -2.03 -12.70
C GLU A 121 -1.23 -3.46 -12.72
N THR A 122 0.07 -3.66 -12.49
CA THR A 122 0.72 -4.98 -12.47
C THR A 122 0.81 -5.57 -11.07
N THR A 123 0.54 -4.80 -10.05
CA THR A 123 0.64 -5.16 -8.62
C THR A 123 -0.70 -5.55 -7.99
N LEU A 124 -1.82 -5.49 -8.73
CA LEU A 124 -3.18 -5.63 -8.21
C LEU A 124 -3.39 -6.87 -7.30
N ALA A 125 -2.80 -8.00 -7.67
CA ALA A 125 -2.91 -9.21 -6.85
C ALA A 125 -2.24 -9.04 -5.48
N ARG A 126 -1.09 -8.37 -5.41
CA ARG A 126 -0.38 -8.06 -4.18
C ARG A 126 -1.12 -7.02 -3.35
N ASP A 127 -1.63 -5.98 -4.00
CA ASP A 127 -2.34 -4.89 -3.34
C ASP A 127 -3.66 -5.37 -2.73
N ARG A 128 -4.34 -6.35 -3.37
CA ARG A 128 -5.52 -7.06 -2.83
C ARG A 128 -5.19 -8.19 -1.84
N GLY A 129 -3.94 -8.62 -1.75
CA GLY A 129 -3.48 -9.75 -0.94
C GLY A 129 -2.63 -9.30 0.24
N GLU A 130 -1.31 -9.42 0.10
CA GLU A 130 -0.34 -9.23 1.18
C GLU A 130 -0.39 -7.80 1.74
N LYS A 131 -0.44 -6.76 0.90
CA LYS A 131 -0.52 -5.36 1.35
C LYS A 131 -1.84 -5.07 2.04
N LEU A 132 -2.98 -5.54 1.50
CA LEU A 132 -4.29 -5.40 2.15
C LEU A 132 -4.28 -5.99 3.56
N THR A 133 -3.70 -7.18 3.70
CA THR A 133 -3.58 -7.87 4.99
C THR A 133 -2.68 -7.11 5.95
N ALA A 134 -1.53 -6.61 5.49
CA ALA A 134 -0.60 -5.81 6.29
C ALA A 134 -1.26 -4.52 6.79
N TYR A 135 -1.93 -3.79 5.91
CA TYR A 135 -2.62 -2.54 6.26
C TYR A 135 -3.78 -2.75 7.23
N ALA A 136 -4.57 -3.80 7.04
CA ALA A 136 -5.67 -4.14 7.96
C ALA A 136 -5.15 -4.53 9.35
N LYS A 137 -4.11 -5.37 9.44
CA LYS A 137 -3.45 -5.74 10.71
C LYS A 137 -2.82 -4.53 11.40
N GLY A 138 -2.31 -3.57 10.64
CA GLY A 138 -1.83 -2.28 11.15
C GLY A 138 -2.92 -1.37 11.69
N GLY A 139 -4.21 -1.71 11.50
CA GLY A 139 -5.35 -0.92 11.95
C GLY A 139 -5.60 0.33 11.11
N ILE A 140 -5.11 0.39 9.87
CA ILE A 140 -5.28 1.54 8.97
C ILE A 140 -6.75 1.61 8.55
N ALA A 141 -7.44 2.69 8.94
CA ALA A 141 -8.88 2.78 8.88
C ALA A 141 -9.46 2.71 7.45
N VAL A 142 -8.78 3.33 6.49
CA VAL A 142 -9.21 3.40 5.09
C VAL A 142 -8.05 3.03 4.16
N TYR A 143 -8.32 2.13 3.24
CA TYR A 143 -7.39 1.72 2.19
C TYR A 143 -8.06 1.79 0.82
N TRP A 144 -7.44 2.47 -0.13
CA TRP A 144 -7.90 2.53 -1.51
C TRP A 144 -6.95 1.80 -2.44
N ILE A 145 -7.53 1.10 -3.41
CA ILE A 145 -6.82 0.64 -4.60
C ILE A 145 -7.42 1.37 -5.81
N VAL A 146 -6.64 2.25 -6.43
CA VAL A 146 -6.96 2.79 -7.75
C VAL A 146 -6.60 1.71 -8.77
N ASN A 147 -7.59 0.90 -9.12
CA ASN A 147 -7.44 -0.26 -9.96
C ASN A 147 -7.52 0.13 -11.44
N LEU A 148 -6.37 0.30 -12.06
CA LEU A 148 -6.25 0.69 -13.48
C LEU A 148 -6.66 -0.44 -14.43
N VAL A 149 -6.63 -1.71 -13.98
CA VAL A 149 -7.00 -2.88 -14.79
C VAL A 149 -8.50 -2.93 -15.02
N ASP A 150 -9.28 -2.82 -13.93
CA ASP A 150 -10.73 -2.90 -13.94
C ASP A 150 -11.38 -1.49 -14.06
N ARG A 151 -10.55 -0.43 -14.12
CA ARG A 151 -10.97 0.99 -14.26
C ARG A 151 -11.95 1.43 -13.17
N GLN A 152 -11.57 1.18 -11.91
CA GLN A 152 -12.38 1.50 -10.72
C GLN A 152 -11.50 1.87 -9.54
N VAL A 153 -12.11 2.41 -8.49
CA VAL A 153 -11.47 2.60 -7.18
C VAL A 153 -12.15 1.69 -6.18
N GLU A 154 -11.37 0.85 -5.54
CA GLU A 154 -11.80 -0.06 -4.47
C GLU A 154 -11.51 0.61 -3.13
N VAL A 155 -12.54 0.82 -2.34
CA VAL A 155 -12.44 1.43 -0.99
C VAL A 155 -12.67 0.36 0.05
N TYR A 156 -11.64 0.10 0.85
CA TYR A 156 -11.65 -0.88 1.93
C TYR A 156 -11.73 -0.16 3.27
N THR A 157 -12.63 -0.63 4.17
CA THR A 157 -12.84 -0.07 5.51
C THR A 157 -13.11 -1.17 6.53
N GLY A 158 -13.02 -0.82 7.83
CA GLY A 158 -13.20 -1.77 8.93
C GLY A 158 -12.04 -2.78 9.00
N PRO A 159 -10.81 -2.32 9.34
CA PRO A 159 -9.65 -3.19 9.44
C PRO A 159 -9.79 -4.22 10.56
N GLY A 160 -9.32 -5.44 10.33
CA GLY A 160 -9.30 -6.55 11.27
C GLY A 160 -8.12 -7.49 11.06
N SER A 161 -8.04 -8.57 11.85
CA SER A 161 -6.94 -9.54 11.79
C SER A 161 -6.79 -10.24 10.43
N ASP A 162 -7.90 -10.43 9.73
CA ASP A 162 -7.96 -11.22 8.49
C ASP A 162 -8.14 -10.37 7.23
N GLY A 163 -8.14 -9.03 7.39
CA GLY A 163 -8.34 -8.07 6.32
C GLY A 163 -9.37 -7.00 6.68
N TYR A 164 -9.92 -6.34 5.67
CA TYR A 164 -10.97 -5.35 5.84
C TYR A 164 -12.36 -6.02 5.77
N THR A 165 -13.30 -5.53 6.58
CA THR A 165 -14.66 -6.10 6.66
C THR A 165 -15.61 -5.55 5.60
N SER A 166 -15.27 -4.43 4.97
CA SER A 166 -16.08 -3.79 3.93
C SER A 166 -15.25 -3.40 2.72
N ARG A 167 -15.82 -3.58 1.54
CA ARG A 167 -15.31 -3.08 0.26
C ARG A 167 -16.46 -2.42 -0.51
N VAL A 168 -16.21 -1.24 -1.05
CA VAL A 168 -17.10 -0.54 -1.99
C VAL A 168 -16.29 -0.18 -3.23
N ASP A 169 -16.83 -0.51 -4.41
CA ASP A 169 -16.19 -0.21 -5.68
C ASP A 169 -16.89 1.00 -6.34
N TYR A 170 -16.09 1.96 -6.80
CA TYR A 170 -16.53 3.15 -7.51
C TYR A 170 -15.99 3.10 -8.94
N ILE A 171 -16.88 3.22 -9.92
CA ILE A 171 -16.55 3.16 -11.35
C ILE A 171 -16.51 4.55 -12.01
N ALA A 172 -16.01 4.64 -13.23
CA ALA A 172 -16.01 5.87 -14.02
C ALA A 172 -17.42 6.52 -14.06
N GLY A 173 -17.46 7.83 -13.89
CA GLY A 173 -18.70 8.61 -13.73
C GLY A 173 -19.20 8.76 -12.30
N GLN A 174 -18.62 8.04 -11.34
CA GLN A 174 -18.87 8.21 -9.90
C GLN A 174 -17.78 9.04 -9.23
N HIS A 175 -18.05 9.47 -8.00
CA HIS A 175 -17.12 10.18 -7.14
C HIS A 175 -16.85 9.35 -5.87
N VAL A 176 -15.59 9.17 -5.54
CA VAL A 176 -15.17 8.49 -4.31
C VAL A 176 -15.14 9.50 -3.17
N PRO A 177 -15.83 9.25 -2.05
CA PRO A 177 -15.77 10.13 -0.89
C PRO A 177 -14.42 9.99 -0.19
N VAL A 178 -13.75 11.11 0.07
CA VAL A 178 -12.54 11.18 0.92
C VAL A 178 -13.01 11.32 2.36
N VAL A 179 -12.79 10.27 3.16
CA VAL A 179 -13.23 10.20 4.55
C VAL A 179 -12.03 10.14 5.48
N ILE A 180 -11.95 11.09 6.41
CA ILE A 180 -10.91 11.15 7.44
C ILE A 180 -11.59 11.07 8.81
N GLU A 181 -11.26 10.04 9.59
CA GLU A 181 -11.85 9.77 10.91
C GLU A 181 -13.39 9.83 10.93
N GLY A 182 -14.01 9.27 9.88
CA GLY A 182 -15.47 9.20 9.76
C GLY A 182 -16.13 10.46 9.20
N VAL A 183 -15.36 11.51 8.90
CA VAL A 183 -15.87 12.76 8.31
C VAL A 183 -15.53 12.81 6.83
N GLU A 184 -16.52 13.00 5.97
CA GLU A 184 -16.30 13.25 4.55
C GLU A 184 -15.76 14.68 4.36
N VAL A 185 -14.52 14.79 3.87
CA VAL A 185 -13.82 16.07 3.65
C VAL A 185 -13.85 16.53 2.18
N GLY A 186 -14.30 15.67 1.29
CA GLY A 186 -14.42 15.96 -0.13
C GLY A 186 -14.70 14.71 -0.96
N ARG A 187 -14.67 14.87 -2.28
CA ARG A 187 -14.87 13.77 -3.25
C ARG A 187 -13.91 13.92 -4.41
N ILE A 188 -13.47 12.79 -4.97
CA ILE A 188 -12.64 12.75 -6.17
C ILE A 188 -13.38 11.97 -7.25
N ALA A 189 -13.48 12.54 -8.46
CA ALA A 189 -14.06 11.82 -9.59
C ALA A 189 -13.17 10.65 -9.99
N VAL A 190 -13.74 9.46 -10.15
CA VAL A 190 -13.00 8.26 -10.57
C VAL A 190 -12.34 8.47 -11.92
N SER A 191 -13.04 9.16 -12.84
CA SER A 191 -12.52 9.49 -14.18
C SER A 191 -11.23 10.30 -14.17
N ASP A 192 -10.99 11.12 -13.16
CA ASP A 192 -9.80 11.99 -13.10
C ASP A 192 -8.52 11.17 -12.84
N MET A 193 -8.66 10.05 -12.11
CA MET A 193 -7.57 9.13 -11.80
C MET A 193 -7.34 8.08 -12.90
N LEU A 194 -8.29 7.90 -13.82
CA LEU A 194 -8.22 6.91 -14.88
C LEU A 194 -7.90 7.59 -16.22
N SER A 195 -6.73 7.36 -16.74
CA SER A 195 -6.31 7.84 -18.07
C SER A 195 -7.02 7.12 -19.24
#